data_3c5ae15f1e8b50bd74901a66820240ad
#
_entry.id   3c5ae15f1e8b50bd74901a66820240ad
#
_cell.length_a   1.000
_cell.length_b   1.000
_cell.length_c   1.000
_cell.angle_alpha   90.00
_cell.angle_beta   90.00
_cell.angle_gamma   90.00
#
_symmetry.space_group_name_H-M   'P 1'
#
loop_
_entity.id
_entity.type
_entity.pdbx_description
1 polymer ?
#
loop_
_entity_poly.entity_id
_entity_poly.type
_entity_poly.pdbx_seq_one_letter_code
_entity_poly.pdbx_strand_id
1 'polypeptide(L)'
;MFVKSIDFTIFKSNIEYTNMKVVIDCDDAATDLKKVIVAHLKNKGVDVTDLDYQGSHPGAYYPEIGYNLALKIQDGSFQRGILICGTGLGMAMIANKVRGVYAGVCHDVFSAERLRKSNDAQVLTMGARVIGPELAKTIVSAWLESEFQGGGSQPKVDQMRALEKQSFESNS
;
A
#
# COMPACT_ATOMS: atom_id res chain seq x y z
N MET A 1 41.25 1.78 35.48
CA MET A 1 40.06 2.52 35.02
C MET A 1 39.57 1.79 33.78
N PHE A 2 38.63 0.83 33.95
CA PHE A 2 38.13 -0.01 32.87
C PHE A 2 36.98 0.74 32.17
N VAL A 3 37.18 1.12 30.93
CA VAL A 3 36.11 1.62 30.06
C VAL A 3 35.31 0.41 29.62
N LYS A 4 34.09 0.25 30.15
CA LYS A 4 33.13 -0.73 29.63
C LYS A 4 32.77 -0.37 28.20
N SER A 5 33.06 -1.27 27.28
CA SER A 5 32.56 -1.18 25.90
C SER A 5 31.04 -1.16 25.93
N ILE A 6 30.46 -0.07 25.42
CA ILE A 6 29.02 0.01 25.19
C ILE A 6 28.73 -0.87 23.99
N ASP A 7 28.06 -1.98 24.27
CA ASP A 7 27.56 -2.92 23.26
C ASP A 7 26.41 -2.24 22.52
N PHE A 8 26.67 -1.67 21.36
CA PHE A 8 25.67 -1.18 20.43
C PHE A 8 24.99 -2.37 19.76
N THR A 9 24.28 -3.18 20.51
CA THR A 9 23.32 -4.13 19.96
C THR A 9 22.18 -3.30 19.40
N ILE A 10 22.25 -3.02 18.10
CA ILE A 10 21.23 -2.37 17.29
C ILE A 10 19.91 -3.10 17.56
N PHE A 11 18.98 -2.41 18.22
CA PHE A 11 17.57 -2.79 18.26
C PHE A 11 17.05 -2.75 16.80
N LYS A 12 17.28 -3.82 16.04
CA LYS A 12 16.41 -4.15 14.93
C LYS A 12 15.06 -4.45 15.57
N SER A 13 14.12 -3.54 15.48
CA SER A 13 12.72 -3.86 15.72
C SER A 13 12.37 -4.98 14.73
N ASN A 14 12.37 -6.21 15.20
CA ASN A 14 11.81 -7.34 14.48
C ASN A 14 10.29 -7.12 14.45
N ILE A 15 9.82 -6.28 13.53
CA ILE A 15 8.42 -6.27 13.16
C ILE A 15 8.23 -7.57 12.41
N GLU A 16 7.63 -8.54 13.07
CA GLU A 16 7.22 -9.79 12.45
C GLU A 16 6.01 -9.49 11.57
N TYR A 17 6.19 -9.52 10.25
CA TYR A 17 5.09 -9.44 9.26
C TYR A 17 4.33 -10.78 9.16
N THR A 18 4.33 -11.57 10.24
CA THR A 18 3.67 -12.87 10.34
C THR A 18 2.18 -12.71 10.05
N ASN A 19 1.72 -13.38 8.98
CA ASN A 19 0.35 -13.38 8.46
C ASN A 19 -0.09 -12.15 7.65
N MET A 20 0.77 -11.16 7.38
CA MET A 20 0.43 -10.07 6.47
C MET A 20 0.74 -10.47 5.03
N LYS A 21 -0.31 -10.59 4.21
CA LYS A 21 -0.18 -10.82 2.76
C LYS A 21 -0.29 -9.49 2.03
N VAL A 22 0.72 -9.18 1.25
CA VAL A 22 0.79 -7.96 0.44
C VAL A 22 0.64 -8.33 -1.03
N VAL A 23 -0.18 -7.61 -1.75
CA VAL A 23 -0.29 -7.71 -3.21
C VAL A 23 0.26 -6.45 -3.85
N ILE A 24 0.98 -6.60 -4.96
CA ILE A 24 1.54 -5.48 -5.71
C ILE A 24 1.27 -5.63 -7.20
N ASP A 25 1.02 -4.50 -7.87
CA ASP A 25 0.97 -4.46 -9.33
C ASP A 25 1.32 -3.07 -9.86
N CYS A 26 1.57 -2.97 -11.18
CA CYS A 26 1.88 -1.71 -11.85
C CYS A 26 1.48 -1.76 -13.32
N ASP A 27 1.41 -0.58 -13.95
CA ASP A 27 1.40 -0.47 -15.41
C ASP A 27 2.83 -0.46 -15.99
N ASP A 28 2.94 -0.37 -17.30
CA ASP A 28 4.19 -0.35 -18.06
C ASP A 28 5.16 0.79 -17.65
N ALA A 29 4.60 1.92 -17.18
CA ALA A 29 5.41 3.06 -16.74
C ALA A 29 6.20 2.81 -15.44
N ALA A 30 5.88 1.73 -14.70
CA ALA A 30 6.39 1.52 -13.35
C ALA A 30 7.03 0.14 -13.10
N THR A 31 7.24 -0.65 -14.16
CA THR A 31 7.77 -2.02 -14.05
C THR A 31 9.08 -2.11 -13.27
N ASP A 32 10.01 -1.19 -13.49
CA ASP A 32 11.32 -1.23 -12.80
C ASP A 32 11.19 -0.85 -11.32
N LEU A 33 10.36 0.14 -10.99
CA LEU A 33 10.10 0.49 -9.60
C LEU A 33 9.36 -0.66 -8.87
N LYS A 34 8.40 -1.33 -9.52
CA LYS A 34 7.73 -2.53 -8.96
C LYS A 34 8.75 -3.60 -8.58
N LYS A 35 9.68 -3.94 -9.48
CA LYS A 35 10.75 -4.92 -9.19
C LYS A 35 11.57 -4.56 -7.96
N VAL A 36 11.95 -3.28 -7.81
CA VAL A 36 12.69 -2.79 -6.64
C VAL A 36 11.88 -2.95 -5.36
N ILE A 37 10.59 -2.62 -5.38
CA ILE A 37 9.73 -2.75 -4.21
C ILE A 37 9.47 -4.22 -3.85
N VAL A 38 9.24 -5.09 -4.83
CA VAL A 38 9.10 -6.55 -4.58
C VAL A 38 10.35 -7.11 -3.91
N ALA A 39 11.54 -6.78 -4.44
CA ALA A 39 12.80 -7.21 -3.83
C ALA A 39 12.97 -6.67 -2.39
N HIS A 40 12.62 -5.40 -2.16
CA HIS A 40 12.67 -4.78 -0.84
C HIS A 40 11.74 -5.48 0.16
N LEU A 41 10.50 -5.80 -0.24
CA LEU A 41 9.51 -6.51 0.59
C LEU A 41 9.98 -7.92 0.95
N LYS A 42 10.48 -8.67 -0.04
CA LYS A 42 11.05 -10.02 0.19
C LYS A 42 12.23 -9.98 1.15
N ASN A 43 13.12 -9.00 1.03
CA ASN A 43 14.27 -8.84 1.92
C ASN A 43 13.85 -8.49 3.37
N LYS A 44 12.66 -7.91 3.56
CA LYS A 44 12.05 -7.66 4.88
C LYS A 44 11.26 -8.87 5.41
N GLY A 45 11.18 -9.96 4.67
CA GLY A 45 10.41 -11.16 5.07
C GLY A 45 8.90 -11.01 4.90
N VAL A 46 8.45 -10.06 4.07
CA VAL A 46 7.02 -9.86 3.77
C VAL A 46 6.55 -10.88 2.75
N ASP A 47 5.40 -11.52 2.99
CA ASP A 47 4.70 -12.36 2.00
C ASP A 47 4.07 -11.46 0.93
N VAL A 48 4.80 -11.27 -0.18
CA VAL A 48 4.39 -10.41 -1.29
C VAL A 48 4.09 -11.19 -2.55
N THR A 49 2.91 -10.95 -3.11
CA THR A 49 2.48 -11.49 -4.41
C THR A 49 2.48 -10.37 -5.45
N ASP A 50 3.26 -10.55 -6.52
CA ASP A 50 3.19 -9.74 -7.74
C ASP A 50 2.11 -10.34 -8.64
N LEU A 51 1.04 -9.59 -8.91
CA LEU A 51 -0.06 -10.09 -9.76
C LEU A 51 0.35 -10.17 -11.22
N ASP A 52 1.20 -9.26 -11.65
CA ASP A 52 1.63 -9.16 -13.05
C ASP A 52 0.45 -9.25 -14.04
N TYR A 53 -0.61 -8.49 -13.74
CA TYR A 53 -1.85 -8.54 -14.53
C TYR A 53 -1.61 -8.23 -16.00
N GLN A 54 -0.74 -7.26 -16.30
CA GLN A 54 -0.40 -6.89 -17.67
C GLN A 54 0.37 -8.00 -18.40
N GLY A 55 1.16 -8.81 -17.69
CA GLY A 55 1.84 -9.97 -18.25
C GLY A 55 0.85 -11.03 -18.75
N SER A 56 -0.26 -11.25 -18.05
CA SER A 56 -1.34 -12.16 -18.44
C SER A 56 -2.39 -11.51 -19.35
N HIS A 57 -2.48 -10.18 -19.40
CA HIS A 57 -3.43 -9.38 -20.19
C HIS A 57 -2.67 -8.29 -20.96
N PRO A 58 -1.94 -8.65 -22.05
CA PRO A 58 -1.15 -7.70 -22.82
C PRO A 58 -2.03 -6.54 -23.35
N GLY A 59 -1.59 -5.31 -23.10
CA GLY A 59 -2.32 -4.10 -23.49
C GLY A 59 -3.34 -3.60 -22.47
N ALA A 60 -3.49 -4.27 -21.31
CA ALA A 60 -4.32 -3.78 -20.23
C ALA A 60 -3.82 -2.40 -19.76
N TYR A 61 -4.75 -1.47 -19.59
CA TYR A 61 -4.49 -0.15 -19.05
C TYR A 61 -4.52 -0.14 -17.52
N TYR A 62 -3.94 0.88 -16.91
CA TYR A 62 -3.89 1.04 -15.46
C TYR A 62 -5.25 0.86 -14.73
N PRO A 63 -6.42 1.23 -15.32
CA PRO A 63 -7.69 1.01 -14.63
C PRO A 63 -8.02 -0.46 -14.40
N GLU A 64 -7.76 -1.33 -15.38
CA GLU A 64 -8.00 -2.77 -15.25
C GLU A 64 -7.07 -3.38 -14.20
N ILE A 65 -5.79 -2.99 -14.22
CA ILE A 65 -4.77 -3.44 -13.27
C ILE A 65 -5.16 -3.04 -11.85
N GLY A 66 -5.45 -1.76 -11.64
CA GLY A 66 -5.80 -1.24 -10.31
C GLY A 66 -7.13 -1.80 -9.80
N TYR A 67 -8.12 -1.99 -10.66
CA TYR A 67 -9.40 -2.59 -10.31
C TYR A 67 -9.23 -4.06 -9.89
N ASN A 68 -8.46 -4.85 -10.64
CA ASN A 68 -8.20 -6.25 -10.32
C ASN A 68 -7.49 -6.41 -8.95
N LEU A 69 -6.47 -5.60 -8.68
CA LEU A 69 -5.83 -5.61 -7.36
C LEU A 69 -6.81 -5.22 -6.25
N ALA A 70 -7.63 -4.19 -6.47
CA ALA A 70 -8.61 -3.74 -5.48
C ALA A 70 -9.65 -4.82 -5.15
N LEU A 71 -10.07 -5.64 -6.13
CA LEU A 71 -10.94 -6.80 -5.89
C LEU A 71 -10.28 -7.84 -4.97
N LYS A 72 -8.96 -8.04 -5.07
CA LYS A 72 -8.21 -8.94 -4.17
C LYS A 72 -8.09 -8.42 -2.73
N ILE A 73 -8.16 -7.11 -2.55
CA ILE A 73 -8.28 -6.50 -1.23
C ILE A 73 -9.71 -6.65 -0.70
N GLN A 74 -10.72 -6.41 -1.56
CA GLN A 74 -12.12 -6.49 -1.19
C GLN A 74 -12.53 -7.90 -0.74
N ASP A 75 -12.08 -8.94 -1.43
CA ASP A 75 -12.40 -10.34 -1.11
C ASP A 75 -11.63 -10.90 0.10
N GLY A 76 -10.71 -10.11 0.68
CA GLY A 76 -9.92 -10.47 1.85
C GLY A 76 -8.72 -11.38 1.55
N SER A 77 -8.42 -11.68 0.28
CA SER A 77 -7.26 -12.48 -0.10
C SER A 77 -5.94 -11.85 0.33
N PHE A 78 -5.90 -10.51 0.40
CA PHE A 78 -4.75 -9.73 0.84
C PHE A 78 -5.17 -8.61 1.80
N GLN A 79 -4.32 -8.31 2.78
CA GLN A 79 -4.55 -7.25 3.76
C GLN A 79 -4.01 -5.90 3.31
N ARG A 80 -3.03 -5.89 2.41
CA ARG A 80 -2.34 -4.68 1.93
C ARG A 80 -2.13 -4.74 0.42
N GLY A 81 -2.33 -3.63 -0.26
CA GLY A 81 -2.10 -3.49 -1.70
C GLY A 81 -1.15 -2.34 -2.04
N ILE A 82 -0.30 -2.54 -3.02
CA ILE A 82 0.58 -1.50 -3.56
C ILE A 82 0.33 -1.40 -5.06
N LEU A 83 -0.01 -0.21 -5.55
CA LEU A 83 -0.23 0.07 -6.95
C LEU A 83 0.70 1.18 -7.43
N ILE A 84 1.40 0.93 -8.52
CA ILE A 84 2.38 1.88 -9.06
C ILE A 84 2.05 2.17 -10.52
N CYS A 85 2.03 3.45 -10.89
CA CYS A 85 1.96 3.88 -12.28
C CYS A 85 2.88 5.11 -12.49
N GLY A 86 2.72 5.86 -13.55
CA GLY A 86 3.52 7.07 -13.76
C GLY A 86 3.39 8.10 -12.64
N THR A 87 2.19 8.28 -12.07
CA THR A 87 1.89 9.31 -11.04
C THR A 87 1.24 8.76 -9.77
N GLY A 88 0.72 7.54 -9.78
CA GLY A 88 -0.08 6.96 -8.71
C GLY A 88 -1.54 7.42 -8.67
N LEU A 89 -1.87 8.53 -9.34
CA LEU A 89 -3.20 9.17 -9.25
C LEU A 89 -4.30 8.27 -9.80
N GLY A 90 -4.16 7.80 -11.04
CA GLY A 90 -5.16 6.95 -11.69
C GLY A 90 -5.37 5.62 -10.94
N MET A 91 -4.30 5.04 -10.41
CA MET A 91 -4.36 3.83 -9.59
C MET A 91 -5.17 4.05 -8.30
N ALA A 92 -4.98 5.18 -7.61
CA ALA A 92 -5.77 5.52 -6.44
C ALA A 92 -7.25 5.73 -6.80
N MET A 93 -7.51 6.46 -7.90
CA MET A 93 -8.87 6.74 -8.35
C MET A 93 -9.65 5.46 -8.65
N ILE A 94 -9.05 4.51 -9.36
CA ILE A 94 -9.74 3.27 -9.70
C ILE A 94 -9.89 2.32 -8.51
N ALA A 95 -8.89 2.20 -7.66
CA ALA A 95 -8.97 1.36 -6.47
C ALA A 95 -10.10 1.81 -5.52
N ASN A 96 -10.30 3.11 -5.38
CA ASN A 96 -11.40 3.70 -4.59
C ASN A 96 -12.80 3.51 -5.23
N LYS A 97 -12.91 2.96 -6.44
CA LYS A 97 -14.21 2.58 -7.04
C LYS A 97 -14.69 1.19 -6.57
N VAL A 98 -13.84 0.44 -5.91
CA VAL A 98 -14.19 -0.87 -5.35
C VAL A 98 -14.66 -0.66 -3.91
N ARG A 99 -15.90 -1.07 -3.62
CA ARG A 99 -16.52 -0.86 -2.31
C ARG A 99 -15.69 -1.47 -1.18
N GLY A 100 -15.48 -0.69 -0.12
CA GLY A 100 -14.71 -1.10 1.06
C GLY A 100 -13.19 -1.05 0.87
N VAL A 101 -12.70 -0.62 -0.29
CA VAL A 101 -11.29 -0.44 -0.58
C VAL A 101 -10.94 1.05 -0.54
N TYR A 102 -9.96 1.40 0.27
CA TYR A 102 -9.48 2.78 0.44
C TYR A 102 -8.02 2.86 -0.01
N ALA A 103 -7.76 3.74 -0.97
CA ALA A 103 -6.46 3.94 -1.56
C ALA A 103 -6.05 5.42 -1.48
N GLY A 104 -4.77 5.66 -1.21
CA GLY A 104 -4.20 7.01 -1.23
C GLY A 104 -2.87 7.08 -1.95
N VAL A 105 -2.62 8.21 -2.62
CA VAL A 105 -1.32 8.51 -3.23
C VAL A 105 -0.38 9.03 -2.16
N CYS A 106 0.78 8.40 -2.00
CA CYS A 106 1.80 8.89 -1.08
C CYS A 106 3.16 8.98 -1.77
N HIS A 107 3.72 10.19 -1.74
CA HIS A 107 5.06 10.49 -2.23
C HIS A 107 5.98 10.98 -1.11
N ASP A 108 5.54 10.87 0.15
CA ASP A 108 6.28 11.18 1.35
C ASP A 108 5.94 10.21 2.49
N VAL A 109 6.82 10.13 3.46
CA VAL A 109 6.72 9.19 4.58
C VAL A 109 5.57 9.54 5.52
N PHE A 110 5.33 10.83 5.78
CA PHE A 110 4.27 11.26 6.69
C PHE A 110 2.89 10.89 6.14
N SER A 111 2.64 11.17 4.85
CA SER A 111 1.39 10.78 4.18
C SER A 111 1.18 9.26 4.23
N ALA A 112 2.23 8.47 4.00
CA ALA A 112 2.18 7.02 4.04
C ALA A 112 1.80 6.48 5.44
N GLU A 113 2.42 7.02 6.49
CA GLU A 113 2.03 6.69 7.87
C GLU A 113 0.57 7.05 8.15
N ARG A 114 0.16 8.27 7.79
CA ARG A 114 -1.22 8.75 8.05
C ARG A 114 -2.25 7.96 7.25
N LEU A 115 -1.92 7.53 6.05
CA LEU A 115 -2.79 6.69 5.24
C LEU A 115 -3.27 5.44 6.01
N ARG A 116 -2.38 4.82 6.79
CA ARG A 116 -2.74 3.71 7.68
C ARG A 116 -3.26 4.18 9.03
N LYS A 117 -2.44 4.95 9.76
CA LYS A 117 -2.71 5.30 11.16
C LYS A 117 -3.98 6.11 11.36
N SER A 118 -4.37 6.92 10.36
CA SER A 118 -5.52 7.83 10.47
C SER A 118 -6.69 7.47 9.57
N ASN A 119 -6.43 6.86 8.40
CA ASN A 119 -7.46 6.62 7.38
C ASN A 119 -7.83 5.14 7.21
N ASP A 120 -7.10 4.23 7.83
CA ASP A 120 -7.28 2.78 7.73
C ASP A 120 -7.32 2.27 6.27
N ALA A 121 -6.57 2.94 5.38
CA ALA A 121 -6.54 2.58 3.98
C ALA A 121 -5.68 1.34 3.74
N GLN A 122 -6.17 0.43 2.92
CA GLN A 122 -5.51 -0.85 2.61
C GLN A 122 -4.55 -0.74 1.43
N VAL A 123 -4.70 0.30 0.57
CA VAL A 123 -3.94 0.41 -0.66
C VAL A 123 -3.10 1.68 -0.68
N LEU A 124 -1.80 1.50 -0.87
CA LEU A 124 -0.83 2.57 -1.12
C LEU A 124 -0.61 2.70 -2.62
N THR A 125 -0.69 3.91 -3.16
CA THR A 125 -0.32 4.16 -4.55
C THR A 125 0.81 5.17 -4.66
N MET A 126 1.65 5.05 -5.70
CA MET A 126 2.78 5.96 -5.92
C MET A 126 3.13 6.10 -7.41
N GLY A 127 3.86 7.15 -7.73
CA GLY A 127 4.26 7.48 -9.09
C GLY A 127 5.73 7.23 -9.37
N ALA A 128 6.03 6.32 -10.31
CA ALA A 128 7.40 6.02 -10.72
C ALA A 128 8.13 7.20 -11.40
N ARG A 129 7.35 8.19 -11.91
CA ARG A 129 7.90 9.43 -12.48
C ARG A 129 8.01 10.55 -11.44
N VAL A 130 7.60 10.31 -10.19
CA VAL A 130 7.54 11.34 -9.13
C VAL A 130 8.61 11.11 -8.08
N ILE A 131 8.83 9.85 -7.70
CA ILE A 131 9.78 9.49 -6.64
C ILE A 131 10.81 8.46 -7.11
N GLY A 132 12.00 8.56 -6.56
CA GLY A 132 13.06 7.59 -6.79
C GLY A 132 12.93 6.33 -5.93
N PRO A 133 13.67 5.26 -6.26
CA PRO A 133 13.53 3.95 -5.61
C PRO A 133 13.84 3.97 -4.11
N GLU A 134 14.79 4.77 -3.64
CA GLU A 134 15.14 4.80 -2.21
C GLU A 134 14.02 5.44 -1.38
N LEU A 135 13.42 6.53 -1.88
CA LEU A 135 12.27 7.14 -1.22
C LEU A 135 11.06 6.19 -1.25
N ALA A 136 10.81 5.51 -2.37
CA ALA A 136 9.72 4.54 -2.49
C ALA A 136 9.86 3.39 -1.47
N LYS A 137 11.06 2.84 -1.27
CA LYS A 137 11.32 1.82 -0.22
C LYS A 137 11.03 2.35 1.19
N THR A 138 11.43 3.59 1.47
CA THR A 138 11.18 4.23 2.77
C THR A 138 9.68 4.43 3.01
N ILE A 139 8.94 4.93 2.00
CA ILE A 139 7.49 5.12 2.03
C ILE A 139 6.77 3.79 2.29
N VAL A 140 7.11 2.75 1.53
CA VAL A 140 6.51 1.42 1.69
C VAL A 140 6.78 0.85 3.07
N SER A 141 8.01 0.98 3.58
CA SER A 141 8.34 0.51 4.93
C SER A 141 7.51 1.22 6.00
N ALA A 142 7.45 2.54 5.97
CA ALA A 142 6.68 3.33 6.94
C ALA A 142 5.19 2.99 6.91
N TRP A 143 4.61 2.77 5.73
CA TRP A 143 3.22 2.38 5.57
C TRP A 143 2.94 0.97 6.09
N LEU A 144 3.81 -0.01 5.80
CA LEU A 144 3.68 -1.38 6.29
C LEU A 144 3.81 -1.49 7.81
N GLU A 145 4.70 -0.69 8.39
CA GLU A 145 4.96 -0.63 9.83
C GLU A 145 3.88 0.15 10.60
N SER A 146 2.91 0.71 9.88
CA SER A 146 1.82 1.48 10.45
C SER A 146 0.54 0.66 10.57
N GLU A 147 -0.16 0.82 11.71
CA GLU A 147 -1.48 0.25 11.94
C GLU A 147 -2.49 1.33 12.31
N PHE A 148 -3.78 1.07 12.02
CA PHE A 148 -4.84 2.01 12.37
C PHE A 148 -4.94 2.17 13.88
N GLN A 149 -4.87 3.42 14.34
CA GLN A 149 -4.80 3.72 15.76
C GLN A 149 -6.18 3.99 16.40
N GLY A 150 -7.24 4.09 15.58
CA GLY A 150 -8.56 4.47 16.09
C GLY A 150 -8.57 5.88 16.70
N GLY A 151 -8.98 5.99 17.94
CA GLY A 151 -9.01 7.25 18.68
C GLY A 151 -9.83 8.33 17.98
N GLY A 152 -9.30 9.54 17.86
CA GLY A 152 -9.96 10.66 17.18
C GLY A 152 -10.15 10.46 15.66
N SER A 153 -9.54 9.45 15.05
CA SER A 153 -9.73 9.09 13.64
C SER A 153 -10.90 8.11 13.44
N GLN A 154 -11.25 7.32 14.43
CA GLN A 154 -12.30 6.31 14.34
C GLN A 154 -13.64 6.88 13.85
N PRO A 155 -14.22 7.94 14.46
CA PRO A 155 -15.50 8.47 14.01
C PRO A 155 -15.48 8.96 12.55
N LYS A 156 -14.34 9.45 12.08
CA LYS A 156 -14.18 9.94 10.69
C LYS A 156 -14.16 8.79 9.68
N VAL A 157 -13.45 7.71 10.02
CA VAL A 157 -13.42 6.48 9.21
C VAL A 157 -14.80 5.83 9.19
N ASP A 158 -15.49 5.77 10.31
CA ASP A 158 -16.86 5.23 10.40
C ASP A 158 -17.83 6.05 9.56
N GLN A 159 -17.74 7.39 9.60
CA GLN A 159 -18.55 8.28 8.78
C GLN A 159 -18.28 8.07 7.27
N MET A 160 -17.02 7.94 6.87
CA MET A 160 -16.66 7.66 5.47
C MET A 160 -17.29 6.34 5.00
N ARG A 161 -17.20 5.28 5.81
CA ARG A 161 -17.82 3.97 5.51
C ARG A 161 -19.34 4.03 5.44
N ALA A 162 -19.98 4.81 6.31
CA ALA A 162 -21.43 5.00 6.31
C ALA A 162 -21.90 5.73 5.04
N LEU A 163 -21.20 6.78 4.62
CA LEU A 163 -21.49 7.52 3.38
C LEU A 163 -21.28 6.66 2.14
N GLU A 164 -20.22 5.86 2.12
CA GLU A 164 -19.98 4.90 1.05
C GLU A 164 -21.16 3.93 0.92
N LYS A 165 -21.60 3.33 2.05
CA LYS A 165 -22.76 2.42 2.06
C LYS A 165 -24.01 3.06 1.47
N GLN A 166 -24.34 4.30 1.87
CA GLN A 166 -25.47 5.05 1.33
C GLN A 166 -25.38 5.25 -0.18
N SER A 167 -24.17 5.60 -0.69
CA SER A 167 -23.94 5.82 -2.12
C SER A 167 -24.21 4.57 -2.97
N PHE A 168 -23.84 3.40 -2.47
CA PHE A 168 -24.08 2.15 -3.19
C PHE A 168 -25.54 1.68 -3.12
N GLU A 169 -26.23 1.90 -1.98
CA GLU A 169 -27.65 1.53 -1.80
C GLU A 169 -28.60 2.43 -2.58
N SER A 170 -28.25 3.71 -2.80
CA SER A 170 -29.05 4.65 -3.57
C SER A 170 -29.06 4.41 -5.08
N ASN A 171 -28.15 3.58 -5.59
CA ASN A 171 -27.96 3.29 -7.01
C ASN A 171 -28.34 1.84 -7.38
N SER A 172 -28.92 1.10 -6.44
CA SER A 172 -29.46 -0.26 -6.62
C SER A 172 -30.96 -0.25 -6.74
#